data_83006755e0640d8ff751e800b419f582
#
_entry.id   83006755e0640d8ff751e800b419f582
#
_cell.length_a   1.000
_cell.length_b   1.000
_cell.length_c   1.000
_cell.angle_alpha   90.00
_cell.angle_beta   90.00
_cell.angle_gamma   90.00
#
_symmetry.space_group_name_H-M   'P 1'
#
loop_
_entity.id
_entity.type
_entity.pdbx_description
1 polymer ?
#
loop_
_entity_poly.entity_id
_entity_poly.type
_entity_poly.pdbx_seq_one_letter_code
_entity_poly.pdbx_strand_id
1 'polypeptide(L)'
;MTTAKDYASFLKQLQWNYFATCRTPYKIYTMTVRGWLTKLVNSSNKVKQAFFVSERDKGDYNNLHVHMLIGTNTDMSYQEVRHGLGNVSIGDYQPIYDSEQVCKYVTKHIGKDVDYDIVFKS
;
A
#
# COMPACT_ATOMS: atom_id res chain seq x y z
N MET A 1 4.86 21.53 -3.91
CA MET A 1 5.40 20.38 -3.18
C MET A 1 4.28 19.66 -2.44
N THR A 2 4.16 18.36 -2.60
CA THR A 2 3.15 17.55 -1.91
C THR A 2 3.58 17.31 -0.47
N THR A 3 2.73 17.71 0.47
CA THR A 3 2.98 17.46 1.90
C THR A 3 2.24 16.18 2.33
N ALA A 4 2.63 15.64 3.48
CA ALA A 4 1.94 14.50 4.07
C ALA A 4 0.45 14.80 4.28
N LYS A 5 0.14 16.01 4.75
CA LYS A 5 -1.24 16.45 5.00
C LYS A 5 -2.05 16.53 3.70
N ASP A 6 -1.44 17.06 2.63
CA ASP A 6 -2.11 17.17 1.33
C ASP A 6 -2.41 15.80 0.75
N TYR A 7 -1.46 14.87 0.85
CA TYR A 7 -1.63 13.54 0.32
C TYR A 7 -2.66 12.74 1.12
N ALA A 8 -2.66 12.90 2.45
CA ALA A 8 -3.68 12.27 3.30
C ALA A 8 -5.09 12.74 2.90
N SER A 9 -5.25 14.05 2.64
CA SER A 9 -6.52 14.62 2.20
C SER A 9 -6.94 14.05 0.85
N PHE A 10 -6.01 13.85 -0.07
CA PHE A 10 -6.29 13.22 -1.36
C PHE A 10 -6.73 11.76 -1.18
N LEU A 11 -5.99 10.97 -0.42
CA LEU A 11 -6.33 9.55 -0.20
C LEU A 11 -7.69 9.40 0.49
N LYS A 12 -8.01 10.30 1.40
CA LYS A 12 -9.27 10.27 2.15
C LYS A 12 -10.49 10.37 1.23
N GLN A 13 -10.35 10.94 0.04
CA GLN A 13 -11.44 11.05 -0.93
C GLN A 13 -11.74 9.72 -1.63
N LEU A 14 -10.85 8.74 -1.50
CA LEU A 14 -11.00 7.42 -2.10
C LEU A 14 -11.47 6.43 -1.04
N GLN A 15 -12.09 5.35 -1.49
CA GLN A 15 -12.54 4.29 -0.59
C GLN A 15 -11.42 3.28 -0.37
N TRP A 16 -11.07 3.05 0.90
CA TRP A 16 -10.05 2.08 1.29
C TRP A 16 -10.69 1.07 2.25
N ASN A 17 -10.48 -0.21 1.99
CA ASN A 17 -11.13 -1.30 2.71
C ASN A 17 -10.15 -2.13 3.52
N TYR A 18 -8.90 -2.26 3.07
CA TYR A 18 -7.91 -3.13 3.71
C TYR A 18 -6.57 -2.44 3.80
N PHE A 19 -5.88 -2.74 4.89
CA PHE A 19 -4.51 -2.31 5.16
C PHE A 19 -3.64 -3.55 5.21
N ALA A 20 -2.51 -3.53 4.50
CA ALA A 20 -1.57 -4.65 4.49
C ALA A 20 -0.15 -4.12 4.71
N THR A 21 0.67 -4.93 5.39
CA THR A 21 2.07 -4.61 5.60
C THR A 21 2.93 -5.78 5.13
N CYS A 22 3.90 -5.47 4.28
CA CYS A 22 4.92 -6.42 3.85
C CYS A 22 6.26 -5.95 4.39
N ARG A 23 7.08 -6.89 4.85
CA ARG A 23 8.45 -6.60 5.29
C ARG A 23 9.39 -7.51 4.52
N THR A 24 10.43 -6.93 3.93
CA THR A 24 11.41 -7.71 3.20
C THR A 24 12.78 -7.57 3.85
N PRO A 25 13.55 -8.66 3.95
CA PRO A 25 14.91 -8.61 4.49
C PRO A 25 15.96 -8.24 3.44
N TYR A 26 15.52 -7.84 2.26
CA TYR A 26 16.41 -7.50 1.15
C TYR A 26 15.91 -6.21 0.49
N LYS A 27 16.81 -5.58 -0.25
CA LYS A 27 16.51 -4.33 -0.94
C LYS A 27 15.52 -4.57 -2.10
N ILE A 28 14.43 -3.80 -2.11
CA ILE A 28 13.45 -3.82 -3.19
C ILE A 28 13.31 -2.40 -3.73
N TYR A 29 13.15 -2.29 -5.04
CA TYR A 29 12.95 -1.00 -5.69
C TYR A 29 11.47 -0.64 -5.75
N THR A 30 11.20 0.65 -5.80
CA THR A 30 9.84 1.19 -5.91
C THR A 30 9.08 0.58 -7.09
N MET A 31 9.75 0.40 -8.23
CA MET A 31 9.12 -0.19 -9.41
C MET A 31 8.68 -1.64 -9.18
N THR A 32 9.40 -2.38 -8.35
CA THR A 32 9.00 -3.76 -8.00
C THR A 32 7.71 -3.75 -7.20
N VAL A 33 7.61 -2.88 -6.19
CA VAL A 33 6.40 -2.76 -5.37
C VAL A 33 5.23 -2.30 -6.23
N ARG A 34 5.45 -1.30 -7.09
CA ARG A 34 4.43 -0.85 -8.03
C ARG A 34 3.95 -1.98 -8.93
N GLY A 35 4.87 -2.85 -9.37
CA GLY A 35 4.53 -4.04 -10.17
C GLY A 35 3.61 -4.99 -9.43
N TRP A 36 3.84 -5.21 -8.12
CA TRP A 36 2.95 -6.03 -7.31
C TRP A 36 1.53 -5.45 -7.29
N LEU A 37 1.40 -4.14 -7.07
CA LEU A 37 0.11 -3.49 -6.99
C LEU A 37 -0.58 -3.42 -8.35
N THR A 38 0.17 -3.19 -9.42
CA THR A 38 -0.36 -3.20 -10.77
C THR A 38 -0.95 -4.58 -11.09
N LYS A 39 -0.25 -5.65 -10.73
CA LYS A 39 -0.74 -7.00 -10.92
C LYS A 39 -2.02 -7.25 -10.13
N LEU A 40 -2.04 -6.83 -8.86
CA LEU A 40 -3.23 -6.97 -8.01
C LEU A 40 -4.43 -6.27 -8.61
N VAL A 41 -4.28 -4.99 -8.98
CA VAL A 41 -5.37 -4.17 -9.50
C VAL A 41 -5.90 -4.72 -10.81
N ASN A 42 -5.01 -5.17 -11.70
CA ASN A 42 -5.41 -5.62 -13.03
C ASN A 42 -5.89 -7.07 -13.08
N SER A 43 -5.42 -7.93 -12.17
CA SER A 43 -5.81 -9.34 -12.17
C SER A 43 -7.07 -9.63 -11.36
N SER A 44 -7.50 -8.72 -10.49
CA SER A 44 -8.67 -8.93 -9.63
C SER A 44 -9.79 -7.98 -10.03
N ASN A 45 -10.99 -8.53 -10.28
CA ASN A 45 -12.18 -7.71 -10.52
C ASN A 45 -12.77 -7.11 -9.24
N LYS A 46 -12.21 -7.45 -8.08
CA LYS A 46 -12.64 -6.89 -6.79
C LYS A 46 -11.92 -5.59 -6.44
N VAL A 47 -10.70 -5.39 -6.93
CA VAL A 47 -9.85 -4.26 -6.53
C VAL A 47 -10.07 -3.07 -7.45
N LYS A 48 -10.30 -1.91 -6.86
CA LYS A 48 -10.50 -0.65 -7.58
C LYS A 48 -9.21 0.15 -7.73
N GLN A 49 -8.46 0.25 -6.64
CA GLN A 49 -7.19 0.97 -6.60
C GLN A 49 -6.37 0.46 -5.42
N ALA A 50 -5.07 0.72 -5.48
CA ALA A 50 -4.14 0.38 -4.41
C ALA A 50 -3.09 1.48 -4.25
N PHE A 51 -2.69 1.72 -3.02
CA PHE A 51 -1.67 2.71 -2.67
C PHE A 51 -0.59 2.01 -1.85
N PHE A 52 0.65 2.43 -2.02
CA PHE A 52 1.72 1.97 -1.14
C PHE A 52 2.63 3.11 -0.70
N VAL A 53 3.24 2.93 0.45
CA VAL A 53 4.36 3.71 0.91
C VAL A 53 5.42 2.74 1.40
N SER A 54 6.67 2.96 0.96
CA SER A 54 7.81 2.14 1.32
C SER A 54 8.70 2.91 2.27
N GLU A 55 8.96 2.34 3.45
CA GLU A 55 9.83 2.94 4.46
C GLU A 55 10.97 1.97 4.77
N ARG A 56 12.18 2.53 4.95
CA ARG A 56 13.33 1.74 5.37
C ARG A 56 13.46 1.80 6.87
N ASP A 57 13.94 0.70 7.48
CA ASP A 57 14.25 0.72 8.90
C ASP A 57 15.42 1.68 9.14
N LYS A 58 15.32 2.42 10.24
CA LYS A 58 16.36 3.36 10.64
C LYS A 58 17.66 2.60 10.87
N GLY A 59 18.70 2.99 10.14
CA GLY A 59 20.02 2.37 10.25
C GLY A 59 20.18 1.06 9.47
N ASP A 60 19.15 0.60 8.78
CA ASP A 60 19.24 -0.62 7.98
C ASP A 60 18.51 -0.44 6.65
N TYR A 61 19.25 -0.10 5.62
CA TYR A 61 18.72 0.15 4.29
C TYR A 61 18.26 -1.12 3.56
N ASN A 62 18.57 -2.30 4.10
CA ASN A 62 18.16 -3.57 3.49
C ASN A 62 16.80 -4.04 3.96
N ASN A 63 16.28 -3.47 5.06
CA ASN A 63 14.95 -3.80 5.55
C ASN A 63 13.95 -2.77 5.08
N LEU A 64 12.97 -3.23 4.32
CA LEU A 64 11.94 -2.38 3.75
C LEU A 64 10.58 -2.76 4.31
N HIS A 65 9.87 -1.76 4.82
CA HIS A 65 8.46 -1.90 5.20
C HIS A 65 7.61 -1.31 4.10
N VAL A 66 6.67 -2.08 3.59
CA VAL A 66 5.72 -1.59 2.59
C VAL A 66 4.34 -1.63 3.23
N HIS A 67 3.75 -0.46 3.40
CA HIS A 67 2.37 -0.34 3.85
C HIS A 67 1.49 -0.10 2.63
N MET A 68 0.39 -0.85 2.54
CA MET A 68 -0.53 -0.77 1.40
C MET A 68 -1.93 -0.47 1.86
N LEU A 69 -2.63 0.35 1.09
CA LEU A 69 -4.09 0.52 1.22
C LEU A 69 -4.71 -0.08 -0.02
N ILE A 70 -5.77 -0.88 0.16
CA ILE A 70 -6.45 -1.56 -0.93
C ILE A 70 -7.93 -1.19 -0.90
N GLY A 71 -8.44 -0.64 -1.99
CA GLY A 71 -9.85 -0.33 -2.16
C GLY A 71 -10.51 -1.42 -2.98
N THR A 72 -11.60 -1.98 -2.44
CA THR A 72 -12.32 -3.09 -3.07
C THR A 72 -13.81 -2.77 -3.16
N ASN A 73 -14.51 -3.49 -4.07
CA ASN A 73 -15.96 -3.39 -4.20
C ASN A 73 -16.70 -4.46 -3.40
N THR A 74 -15.99 -5.43 -2.84
CA THR A 74 -16.54 -6.50 -2.03
C THR A 74 -15.44 -7.06 -1.12
N ASP A 75 -15.79 -7.97 -0.22
CA ASP A 75 -14.83 -8.56 0.71
C ASP A 75 -13.72 -9.30 -0.03
N MET A 76 -12.52 -9.19 0.49
CA MET A 76 -11.33 -9.79 -0.10
C MET A 76 -10.47 -10.42 0.98
N SER A 77 -10.18 -11.71 0.85
CA SER A 77 -9.42 -12.45 1.85
C SER A 77 -7.93 -12.20 1.73
N TYR A 78 -7.20 -12.55 2.81
CA TYR A 78 -5.74 -12.53 2.82
C TYR A 78 -5.13 -13.31 1.63
N GLN A 79 -5.67 -14.50 1.35
CA GLN A 79 -5.14 -15.34 0.26
C GLN A 79 -5.39 -14.72 -1.11
N GLU A 80 -6.53 -14.08 -1.30
CA GLU A 80 -6.83 -13.39 -2.55
C GLU A 80 -5.85 -12.23 -2.81
N VAL A 81 -5.57 -11.44 -1.77
CA VAL A 81 -4.61 -10.33 -1.89
C VAL A 81 -3.20 -10.85 -2.14
N ARG A 82 -2.77 -11.84 -1.37
CA ARG A 82 -1.45 -12.44 -1.52
C ARG A 82 -1.25 -12.98 -2.94
N HIS A 83 -2.24 -13.71 -3.44
CA HIS A 83 -2.20 -14.28 -4.78
C HIS A 83 -2.18 -13.17 -5.84
N GLY A 84 -3.01 -12.14 -5.67
CA GLY A 84 -3.09 -11.02 -6.60
C GLY A 84 -1.79 -10.22 -6.69
N LEU A 85 -1.05 -10.13 -5.59
CA LEU A 85 0.26 -9.46 -5.57
C LEU A 85 1.38 -10.31 -6.22
N GLY A 86 1.13 -11.59 -6.50
CA GLY A 86 2.14 -12.48 -7.04
C GLY A 86 2.80 -13.33 -5.97
N ASN A 87 2.04 -13.74 -4.96
CA ASN A 87 2.50 -14.55 -3.83
C ASN A 87 3.56 -13.85 -2.98
N VAL A 88 3.41 -12.54 -2.82
CA VAL A 88 4.26 -11.74 -1.93
C VAL A 88 3.89 -12.07 -0.48
N SER A 89 4.89 -12.19 0.38
CA SER A 89 4.66 -12.45 1.80
C SER A 89 4.07 -11.21 2.48
N ILE A 90 2.90 -11.37 3.08
CA ILE A 90 2.21 -10.31 3.81
C ILE A 90 2.26 -10.64 5.30
N GLY A 91 2.81 -9.72 6.11
CA GLY A 91 2.92 -9.92 7.56
C GLY A 91 1.66 -9.54 8.32
N ASP A 92 0.92 -8.55 7.83
CA ASP A 92 -0.28 -8.04 8.48
C ASP A 92 -1.31 -7.69 7.41
N TYR A 93 -2.57 -8.06 7.66
CA TYR A 93 -3.68 -7.78 6.73
C TYR A 93 -4.93 -7.57 7.56
N GLN A 94 -5.49 -6.36 7.50
CA GLN A 94 -6.61 -5.97 8.36
C GLN A 94 -7.65 -5.17 7.59
N PRO A 95 -8.94 -5.32 7.93
CA PRO A 95 -9.96 -4.40 7.44
C PRO A 95 -9.75 -3.01 8.04
N ILE A 96 -10.11 -1.99 7.28
CA ILE A 96 -10.00 -0.60 7.70
C ILE A 96 -11.32 -0.14 8.29
N TYR A 97 -11.31 0.30 9.55
CA TYR A 97 -12.49 0.83 10.22
C TYR A 97 -12.49 2.35 10.30
N ASP A 98 -11.31 2.98 10.30
CA ASP A 98 -11.16 4.43 10.33
C ASP A 98 -10.24 4.85 9.18
N SER A 99 -10.84 5.18 8.05
CA SER A 99 -10.11 5.54 6.84
C SER A 99 -9.27 6.80 7.02
N GLU A 100 -9.78 7.79 7.77
CA GLU A 100 -9.04 9.03 8.01
C GLU A 100 -7.76 8.78 8.78
N GLN A 101 -7.83 7.98 9.84
CA GLN A 101 -6.68 7.68 10.68
C GLN A 101 -5.63 6.88 9.90
N VAL A 102 -6.05 5.90 9.11
CA VAL A 102 -5.11 5.08 8.35
C VAL A 102 -4.43 5.90 7.24
N CYS A 103 -5.17 6.81 6.60
CA CYS A 103 -4.57 7.68 5.59
C CYS A 103 -3.51 8.60 6.20
N LYS A 104 -3.75 9.12 7.39
CA LYS A 104 -2.74 9.91 8.11
C LYS A 104 -1.52 9.06 8.48
N TYR A 105 -1.74 7.84 8.91
CA TYR A 105 -0.66 6.94 9.31
C TYR A 105 0.27 6.62 8.15
N VAL A 106 -0.28 6.23 6.98
CA VAL A 106 0.55 5.82 5.84
C VAL A 106 1.23 6.99 5.15
N THR A 107 0.75 8.21 5.33
CA THR A 107 1.31 9.39 4.66
C THR A 107 2.23 10.22 5.55
N LYS A 108 2.40 9.86 6.80
CA LYS A 108 3.11 10.69 7.79
C LYS A 108 4.55 11.05 7.42
N HIS A 109 5.19 10.24 6.58
CA HIS A 109 6.58 10.48 6.16
C HIS A 109 6.70 10.97 4.71
N ILE A 110 5.59 11.22 4.01
CA ILE A 110 5.62 11.76 2.66
C ILE A 110 6.24 13.16 2.69
N GLY A 111 7.17 13.40 1.77
CA GLY A 111 7.99 14.62 1.76
C GLY A 111 9.35 14.42 2.40
N LYS A 112 9.58 13.24 2.99
CA LYS A 112 10.86 12.82 3.54
C LYS A 112 11.42 11.69 2.69
N ASP A 113 12.24 10.82 3.26
CA ASP A 113 12.95 9.77 2.53
C ASP A 113 12.10 8.50 2.41
N VAL A 114 10.94 8.60 1.75
CA VAL A 114 10.07 7.45 1.50
C VAL A 114 9.60 7.47 0.05
N ASP A 115 9.36 6.28 -0.50
CA ASP A 115 8.76 6.10 -1.82
C ASP A 115 7.29 5.78 -1.67
N TYR A 116 6.47 6.30 -2.57
CA TYR A 116 5.03 6.04 -2.56
C TYR A 116 4.46 6.18 -3.96
N ASP A 117 3.35 5.49 -4.20
CA ASP A 117 2.62 5.61 -5.47
C ASP A 117 1.22 5.04 -5.30
N ILE A 118 0.37 5.36 -6.26
CA ILE A 118 -1.00 4.86 -6.32
C ILE A 118 -1.25 4.25 -7.69
N VAL A 119 -1.97 3.12 -7.71
CA VAL A 119 -2.32 2.43 -8.94
C VAL A 119 -3.84 2.34 -9.04
N PHE A 120 -4.38 2.87 -10.11
CA PHE A 120 -5.81 2.77 -10.41
C PHE A 120 -6.05 1.69 -11.45
N LYS A 121 -7.25 1.12 -11.39
CA LYS A 121 -7.68 0.17 -12.41
C LYS A 121 -7.84 0.91 -13.74
N SER A 122 -7.23 0.38 -14.78
CA SER A 122 -7.32 0.94 -16.12
C SER A 122 -8.56 0.46 -16.87
#